data_bad42144fc0f9ee445e95286fb701dce
#
_entry.id   bad42144fc0f9ee445e95286fb701dce
#
_cell.length_a   1.000
_cell.length_b   1.000
_cell.length_c   1.000
_cell.angle_alpha   90.00
_cell.angle_beta   90.00
_cell.angle_gamma   90.00
#
_symmetry.space_group_name_H-M   'P 1'
#
loop_
_entity.id
_entity.type
_entity.pdbx_description
1 polymer ?
#
loop_
_entity_poly.entity_id
_entity_poly.type
_entity_poly.pdbx_seq_one_letter_code
_entity_poly.pdbx_strand_id
1 'polypeptide(L)'
;MALIGLFNIIGCLIAGALGKGHYKKYLLSLIYTGRTIAAILFILLPITPTSIAIFSIVMGALWLATVPLTSGIIGHIYGLKFMGTLYGIVFFSHQLGSFVGVWLGGLFYDIYGSYDIVWWVGIGVGAFSAIIHLPIREKPLSSTNIQTA
;
A
#
# COMPACT_ATOMS: atom_id res chain seq x y z
N MET A 1 -12.42 12.15 7.91
CA MET A 1 -12.03 12.20 6.48
C MET A 1 -10.97 13.28 6.19
N ALA A 2 -11.15 14.55 6.61
CA ALA A 2 -10.18 15.62 6.33
C ALA A 2 -8.74 15.32 6.82
N LEU A 3 -8.57 14.74 8.01
CA LEU A 3 -7.27 14.35 8.54
C LEU A 3 -6.57 13.32 7.64
N ILE A 4 -7.30 12.30 7.18
CA ILE A 4 -6.74 11.28 6.27
C ILE A 4 -6.23 11.95 5.00
N GLY A 5 -7.02 12.85 4.39
CA GLY A 5 -6.63 13.56 3.17
C GLY A 5 -5.39 14.44 3.36
N LEU A 6 -5.32 15.20 4.45
CA LEU A 6 -4.17 16.05 4.75
C LEU A 6 -2.88 15.23 4.93
N PHE A 7 -2.94 14.20 5.77
CA PHE A 7 -1.77 13.34 6.03
C PHE A 7 -1.39 12.47 4.83
N ASN A 8 -2.32 12.19 3.92
CA ASN A 8 -2.01 11.54 2.64
C ASN A 8 -1.04 12.36 1.78
N ILE A 9 -1.27 13.67 1.69
CA ILE A 9 -0.37 14.57 0.96
C ILE A 9 1.03 14.54 1.58
N ILE A 10 1.10 14.68 2.90
CA ILE A 10 2.37 14.65 3.64
C ILE A 10 3.09 13.31 3.44
N GLY A 11 2.36 12.20 3.59
CA GLY A 11 2.90 10.86 3.41
C GLY A 11 3.46 10.61 2.01
N CYS A 12 2.76 11.04 0.97
CA CYS A 12 3.23 10.93 -0.42
C CYS A 12 4.52 11.73 -0.65
N LEU A 13 4.61 12.95 -0.13
CA LEU A 13 5.80 13.79 -0.28
C LEU A 13 7.01 13.17 0.43
N ILE A 14 6.82 12.69 1.66
CA ILE A 14 7.86 12.01 2.44
C ILE A 14 8.31 10.72 1.73
N ALA A 15 7.37 9.88 1.29
CA ALA A 15 7.68 8.64 0.59
C ALA A 15 8.43 8.89 -0.72
N GLY A 16 8.01 9.90 -1.50
CA GLY A 16 8.70 10.30 -2.72
C GLY A 16 10.12 10.80 -2.46
N ALA A 17 10.34 11.57 -1.39
CA ALA A 17 11.66 12.05 -0.99
C ALA A 17 12.57 10.90 -0.51
N LEU A 18 12.08 10.03 0.36
CA LEU A 18 12.82 8.87 0.88
C LEU A 18 13.13 7.85 -0.22
N GLY A 19 12.24 7.69 -1.20
CA GLY A 19 12.42 6.78 -2.32
C GLY A 19 13.59 7.13 -3.24
N LYS A 20 14.14 8.36 -3.17
CA LYS A 20 15.34 8.76 -3.93
C LYS A 20 16.63 8.16 -3.38
N GLY A 21 16.74 7.99 -2.07
CA GLY A 21 17.97 7.56 -1.40
C GLY A 21 17.95 6.13 -0.84
N HIS A 22 16.80 5.47 -0.83
CA HIS A 22 16.64 4.17 -0.19
C HIS A 22 16.01 3.13 -1.13
N TYR A 23 16.25 1.85 -0.85
CA TYR A 23 15.55 0.77 -1.54
C TYR A 23 14.05 0.85 -1.28
N LYS A 24 13.28 1.06 -2.34
CA LYS A 24 11.84 1.29 -2.30
C LYS A 24 11.07 0.09 -1.78
N LYS A 25 11.58 -1.14 -2.00
CA LYS A 25 11.02 -2.38 -1.48
C LYS A 25 10.94 -2.40 0.05
N TYR A 26 11.98 -1.91 0.73
CA TYR A 26 11.98 -1.84 2.20
C TYR A 26 11.03 -0.77 2.72
N LEU A 27 10.93 0.36 2.00
CA LEU A 27 9.96 1.40 2.32
C LEU A 27 8.52 0.89 2.14
N LEU A 28 8.24 0.15 1.06
CA LEU A 28 6.92 -0.48 0.85
C LEU A 28 6.61 -1.49 1.95
N SER A 29 7.54 -2.40 2.27
CA SER A 29 7.37 -3.35 3.36
C SER A 29 7.11 -2.65 4.70
N LEU A 30 7.84 -1.58 5.01
CA LEU A 30 7.65 -0.78 6.22
C LEU A 30 6.26 -0.12 6.26
N ILE A 31 5.81 0.44 5.13
CA ILE A 31 4.47 1.06 5.01
C ILE A 31 3.38 0.02 5.28
N TYR A 32 3.45 -1.15 4.64
CA TYR A 32 2.45 -2.21 4.86
C TYR A 32 2.49 -2.76 6.28
N THR A 33 3.68 -2.91 6.87
CA THR A 33 3.84 -3.28 8.29
C THR A 33 3.21 -2.23 9.20
N GLY A 34 3.49 -0.95 8.97
CA GLY A 34 2.92 0.15 9.75
C GLY A 34 1.39 0.20 9.67
N ARG A 35 0.82 -0.01 8.47
CA ARG A 35 -0.64 -0.10 8.28
C ARG A 35 -1.25 -1.29 9.01
N THR A 36 -0.60 -2.44 8.95
CA THR A 36 -1.03 -3.65 9.65
C THR A 36 -1.05 -3.43 11.17
N ILE A 37 0.03 -2.87 11.72
CA ILE A 37 0.11 -2.54 13.15
C ILE A 37 -0.96 -1.52 13.54
N ALA A 38 -1.14 -0.46 12.75
CA ALA A 38 -2.18 0.55 13.02
C ALA A 38 -3.59 -0.06 13.02
N ALA A 39 -3.89 -0.98 12.11
CA ALA A 39 -5.18 -1.68 12.06
C ALA A 39 -5.38 -2.60 13.28
N ILE A 40 -4.36 -3.36 13.68
CA ILE A 40 -4.41 -4.21 14.88
C ILE A 40 -4.66 -3.36 16.12
N LEU A 41 -3.91 -2.28 16.31
CA LEU A 41 -4.07 -1.41 17.47
C LEU A 41 -5.45 -0.76 17.49
N PHE A 42 -5.98 -0.37 16.32
CA PHE A 42 -7.31 0.23 16.24
C PHE A 42 -8.44 -0.72 16.64
N ILE A 43 -8.31 -2.02 16.34
CA ILE A 43 -9.31 -3.03 16.73
C ILE A 43 -9.20 -3.39 18.21
N LEU A 44 -7.98 -3.45 18.75
CA LEU A 44 -7.74 -3.92 20.12
C LEU A 44 -7.92 -2.82 21.19
N LEU A 45 -7.79 -1.54 20.80
CA LEU A 45 -7.90 -0.42 21.71
C LEU A 45 -9.33 0.14 21.77
N PRO A 46 -9.72 0.76 22.89
CA PRO A 46 -11.03 1.42 23.00
C PRO A 46 -11.20 2.50 21.93
N ILE A 47 -12.37 2.53 21.30
CA ILE A 47 -12.72 3.52 20.30
C ILE A 47 -13.03 4.85 21.01
N THR A 48 -12.09 5.77 20.95
CA THR A 48 -12.21 7.13 21.50
C THR A 48 -11.96 8.16 20.36
N PRO A 49 -12.38 9.42 20.53
CA PRO A 49 -12.04 10.46 19.55
C PRO A 49 -10.53 10.58 19.30
N THR A 50 -9.72 10.34 20.32
CA THR A 50 -8.26 10.37 20.22
C THR A 50 -7.73 9.18 19.41
N SER A 51 -8.22 7.94 19.68
CA SER A 51 -7.79 6.76 18.91
C SER A 51 -8.17 6.86 17.43
N ILE A 52 -9.37 7.40 17.14
CA ILE A 52 -9.82 7.67 15.78
C ILE A 52 -8.92 8.70 15.09
N ALA A 53 -8.56 9.78 15.79
CA ALA A 53 -7.68 10.82 15.24
C ALA A 53 -6.28 10.26 14.93
N ILE A 54 -5.66 9.54 15.87
CA ILE A 54 -4.35 8.91 15.68
C ILE A 54 -4.38 7.92 14.52
N PHE A 55 -5.39 7.04 14.49
CA PHE A 55 -5.56 6.09 13.38
C PHE A 55 -5.70 6.80 12.03
N SER A 56 -6.49 7.87 11.97
CA SER A 56 -6.69 8.65 10.76
C SER A 56 -5.41 9.33 10.26
N ILE A 57 -4.57 9.82 11.18
CA ILE A 57 -3.26 10.42 10.87
C ILE A 57 -2.31 9.36 10.30
N VAL A 58 -2.15 8.26 11.01
CA VAL A 58 -1.21 7.18 10.62
C VAL A 58 -1.65 6.54 9.32
N MET A 59 -2.92 6.14 9.21
CA MET A 59 -3.44 5.54 7.98
C MET A 59 -3.40 6.52 6.81
N GLY A 60 -3.75 7.79 7.04
CA GLY A 60 -3.64 8.83 6.01
C GLY A 60 -2.20 8.93 5.49
N ALA A 61 -1.22 9.08 6.36
CA ALA A 61 0.18 9.20 5.96
C ALA A 61 0.71 7.98 5.17
N LEU A 62 0.22 6.77 5.50
CA LEU A 62 0.69 5.53 4.89
C LEU A 62 -0.14 5.10 3.66
N TRP A 63 -1.34 5.69 3.45
CA TRP A 63 -2.29 5.18 2.43
C TRP A 63 -1.77 5.30 1.01
N LEU A 64 -1.54 6.51 0.52
CA LEU A 64 -1.05 6.77 -0.83
C LEU A 64 0.48 6.83 -0.93
N ALA A 65 1.20 6.71 0.17
CA ALA A 65 2.67 6.68 0.19
C ALA A 65 3.27 5.53 -0.64
N THR A 66 2.48 4.49 -0.91
CA THR A 66 2.87 3.37 -1.78
C THR A 66 2.95 3.76 -3.26
N VAL A 67 2.15 4.74 -3.71
CA VAL A 67 2.06 5.13 -5.14
C VAL A 67 3.39 5.61 -5.71
N PRO A 68 4.08 6.61 -5.13
CA PRO A 68 5.36 7.08 -5.64
C PRO A 68 6.46 6.01 -5.54
N LEU A 69 6.41 5.13 -4.55
CA LEU A 69 7.39 4.07 -4.40
C LEU A 69 7.22 2.98 -5.44
N THR A 70 5.97 2.54 -5.70
CA THR A 70 5.66 1.50 -6.69
C THR A 70 6.00 1.98 -8.10
N SER A 71 5.60 3.20 -8.48
CA SER A 71 5.97 3.78 -9.77
C SER A 71 7.49 3.94 -9.89
N GLY A 72 8.15 4.34 -8.80
CA GLY A 72 9.60 4.47 -8.74
C GLY A 72 10.35 3.15 -8.92
N ILE A 73 9.84 2.02 -8.37
CA ILE A 73 10.42 0.68 -8.60
C ILE A 73 10.30 0.30 -10.07
N ILE A 74 9.12 0.45 -10.66
CA ILE A 74 8.86 0.11 -12.05
C ILE A 74 9.77 0.91 -12.98
N GLY A 75 9.83 2.24 -12.79
CA GLY A 75 10.70 3.11 -13.59
C GLY A 75 12.18 2.79 -13.42
N HIS A 76 12.62 2.38 -12.22
CA HIS A 76 14.01 2.01 -11.94
C HIS A 76 14.41 0.68 -12.59
N ILE A 77 13.54 -0.34 -12.54
CA ILE A 77 13.84 -1.68 -13.05
C ILE A 77 13.70 -1.75 -14.57
N TYR A 78 12.59 -1.24 -15.12
CA TYR A 78 12.20 -1.43 -16.52
C TYR A 78 12.45 -0.20 -17.39
N GLY A 79 12.82 0.93 -16.79
CA GLY A 79 13.00 2.19 -17.48
C GLY A 79 11.68 2.90 -17.81
N LEU A 80 11.80 4.13 -18.32
CA LEU A 80 10.64 4.99 -18.59
C LEU A 80 9.83 4.53 -19.83
N LYS A 81 10.44 3.81 -20.76
CA LYS A 81 9.80 3.35 -21.99
C LYS A 81 8.56 2.49 -21.74
N PHE A 82 8.63 1.58 -20.74
CA PHE A 82 7.56 0.63 -20.41
C PHE A 82 6.76 1.04 -19.18
N MET A 83 7.10 2.16 -18.56
CA MET A 83 6.52 2.60 -17.28
C MET A 83 5.00 2.73 -17.34
N GLY A 84 4.45 3.33 -18.41
CA GLY A 84 3.00 3.53 -18.54
C GLY A 84 2.23 2.22 -18.57
N THR A 85 2.68 1.26 -19.39
CA THR A 85 2.02 -0.04 -19.52
C THR A 85 2.13 -0.86 -18.23
N LEU A 86 3.33 -0.98 -17.67
CA LEU A 86 3.56 -1.78 -16.46
C LEU A 86 2.84 -1.19 -15.23
N TYR A 87 2.93 0.13 -15.08
CA TYR A 87 2.20 0.80 -13.99
C TYR A 87 0.68 0.69 -14.18
N GLY A 88 0.19 0.75 -15.42
CA GLY A 88 -1.22 0.52 -15.75
C GLY A 88 -1.71 -0.87 -15.33
N ILE A 89 -0.92 -1.92 -15.56
CA ILE A 89 -1.23 -3.30 -15.14
C ILE A 89 -1.27 -3.39 -13.60
N VAL A 90 -0.28 -2.82 -12.92
CA VAL A 90 -0.24 -2.77 -11.45
C VAL A 90 -1.45 -2.02 -10.89
N PHE A 91 -1.79 -0.87 -11.48
CA PHE A 91 -2.94 -0.09 -11.06
C PHE A 91 -4.26 -0.81 -11.31
N PHE A 92 -4.38 -1.50 -12.44
CA PHE A 92 -5.55 -2.34 -12.73
C PHE A 92 -5.72 -3.45 -11.69
N SER A 93 -4.64 -4.16 -11.34
CA SER A 93 -4.70 -5.20 -10.29
C SER A 93 -5.10 -4.63 -8.93
N HIS A 94 -4.64 -3.41 -8.60
CA HIS A 94 -5.07 -2.69 -7.41
C HIS A 94 -6.58 -2.39 -7.42
N GLN A 95 -7.13 -1.96 -8.56
CA GLN A 95 -8.56 -1.69 -8.70
C GLN A 95 -9.41 -2.97 -8.57
N LEU A 96 -8.95 -4.09 -9.14
CA LEU A 96 -9.58 -5.40 -8.92
C LEU A 96 -9.58 -5.79 -7.45
N GLY A 97 -8.46 -5.62 -6.75
CA GLY A 97 -8.36 -5.87 -5.32
C GLY A 97 -9.32 -4.97 -4.51
N SER A 98 -9.43 -3.71 -4.87
CA SER A 98 -10.37 -2.77 -4.24
C SER A 98 -11.84 -3.19 -4.45
N PHE A 99 -12.19 -3.60 -5.67
CA PHE A 99 -13.53 -4.11 -5.98
C PHE A 99 -13.85 -5.35 -5.12
N VAL A 100 -12.97 -6.35 -5.12
CA VAL A 100 -13.14 -7.57 -4.35
C VAL A 100 -13.24 -7.27 -2.85
N GLY A 101 -12.41 -6.35 -2.35
CA GLY A 101 -12.41 -5.97 -0.94
C GLY A 101 -13.73 -5.32 -0.50
N VAL A 102 -14.27 -4.41 -1.30
CA VAL A 102 -15.56 -3.76 -1.01
C VAL A 102 -16.70 -4.77 -1.11
N TRP A 103 -16.70 -5.60 -2.14
CA TRP A 103 -17.73 -6.63 -2.34
C TRP A 103 -17.74 -7.66 -1.20
N LEU A 104 -16.57 -8.20 -0.82
CA LEU A 104 -16.45 -9.11 0.31
C LEU A 104 -16.82 -8.44 1.63
N GLY A 105 -16.50 -7.15 1.79
CA GLY A 105 -16.89 -6.37 2.96
C GLY A 105 -18.39 -6.32 3.14
N GLY A 106 -19.15 -6.04 2.08
CA GLY A 106 -20.62 -6.06 2.11
C GLY A 106 -21.15 -7.46 2.39
N LEU A 107 -20.65 -8.47 1.66
CA LEU A 107 -21.09 -9.87 1.82
C LEU A 107 -20.88 -10.39 3.27
N PHE A 108 -19.72 -10.12 3.86
CA PHE A 108 -19.45 -10.54 5.24
C PHE A 108 -20.33 -9.80 6.25
N TYR A 109 -20.60 -8.53 6.01
CA TYR A 109 -21.52 -7.78 6.86
C TYR A 109 -22.95 -8.35 6.77
N ASP A 110 -23.43 -8.68 5.58
CA ASP A 110 -24.76 -9.27 5.39
C ASP A 110 -24.91 -10.65 6.06
N ILE A 111 -23.82 -11.45 6.08
CA ILE A 111 -23.85 -12.79 6.68
C ILE A 111 -23.65 -12.76 8.20
N TYR A 112 -22.70 -11.94 8.69
CA TYR A 112 -22.26 -11.98 10.09
C TYR A 112 -22.74 -10.78 10.93
N GLY A 113 -23.30 -9.73 10.31
CA GLY A 113 -23.75 -8.51 10.99
C GLY A 113 -22.62 -7.65 11.58
N SER A 114 -21.34 -7.94 11.22
CA SER A 114 -20.16 -7.26 11.76
C SER A 114 -19.06 -7.17 10.71
N TYR A 115 -18.19 -6.17 10.85
CA TYR A 115 -16.99 -6.00 10.02
C TYR A 115 -15.74 -6.66 10.61
N ASP A 116 -15.82 -7.38 11.71
CA ASP A 116 -14.64 -7.94 12.40
C ASP A 116 -13.82 -8.84 11.48
N ILE A 117 -14.48 -9.73 10.74
CA ILE A 117 -13.83 -10.63 9.78
C ILE A 117 -13.10 -9.83 8.70
N VAL A 118 -13.73 -8.75 8.20
CA VAL A 118 -13.13 -7.88 7.16
C VAL A 118 -11.85 -7.24 7.65
N TRP A 119 -11.84 -6.77 8.91
CA TRP A 119 -10.65 -6.21 9.54
C TRP A 119 -9.53 -7.24 9.66
N TRP A 120 -9.83 -8.44 10.14
CA TRP A 120 -8.82 -9.50 10.27
C TRP A 120 -8.29 -9.98 8.93
N VAL A 121 -9.13 -10.10 7.89
CA VAL A 121 -8.70 -10.37 6.52
C VAL A 121 -7.80 -9.25 6.01
N GLY A 122 -8.17 -7.99 6.23
CA GLY A 122 -7.37 -6.83 5.85
C GLY A 122 -5.99 -6.81 6.51
N ILE A 123 -5.91 -7.18 7.80
CA ILE A 123 -4.65 -7.33 8.56
C ILE A 123 -3.79 -8.44 7.94
N GLY A 124 -4.40 -9.59 7.63
CA GLY A 124 -3.69 -10.71 7.00
C GLY A 124 -3.11 -10.35 5.63
N VAL A 125 -3.90 -9.69 4.79
CA VAL A 125 -3.46 -9.19 3.47
C VAL A 125 -2.36 -8.13 3.62
N GLY A 126 -2.46 -7.25 4.61
CA GLY A 126 -1.45 -6.25 4.92
C GLY A 126 -0.12 -6.88 5.32
N ALA A 127 -0.14 -7.87 6.22
CA ALA A 127 1.05 -8.61 6.64
C ALA A 127 1.68 -9.39 5.47
N PHE A 128 0.85 -10.06 4.67
CA PHE A 128 1.31 -10.73 3.45
C PHE A 128 1.97 -9.74 2.47
N SER A 129 1.35 -8.58 2.29
CA SER A 129 1.92 -7.52 1.42
C SER A 129 3.26 -7.02 1.93
N ALA A 130 3.45 -6.88 3.24
CA ALA A 130 4.74 -6.49 3.81
C ALA A 130 5.85 -7.50 3.48
N ILE A 131 5.54 -8.79 3.54
CA ILE A 131 6.50 -9.87 3.29
C ILE A 131 6.83 -10.01 1.80
N ILE A 132 5.82 -9.95 0.93
CA ILE A 132 6.01 -10.21 -0.52
C ILE A 132 6.85 -9.11 -1.21
N HIS A 133 6.99 -7.93 -0.61
CA HIS A 133 7.84 -6.88 -1.14
C HIS A 133 9.34 -7.11 -0.88
N LEU A 134 9.71 -7.91 0.12
CA LEU A 134 11.12 -8.12 0.51
C LEU A 134 11.97 -8.80 -0.58
N PRO A 135 11.50 -9.85 -1.29
CA PRO A 135 12.29 -10.52 -2.32
C PRO A 135 12.48 -9.72 -3.61
N ILE A 136 11.82 -8.57 -3.80
CA ILE A 136 11.97 -7.74 -5.00
C ILE A 136 13.43 -7.34 -5.18
N ARG A 137 13.97 -7.58 -6.37
CA ARG A 137 15.33 -7.16 -6.76
C ARG A 137 15.26 -5.84 -7.51
N GLU A 138 15.66 -4.76 -6.86
CA GLU A 138 15.73 -3.42 -7.46
C GLU A 138 17.03 -3.25 -8.28
N LYS A 139 17.22 -4.08 -9.31
CA LYS A 139 18.33 -3.94 -10.26
C LYS A 139 17.75 -3.55 -11.63
N PRO A 140 18.28 -2.51 -12.29
CA PRO A 140 17.88 -2.17 -13.65
C PRO A 140 18.12 -3.35 -14.59
N LEU A 141 17.16 -3.63 -15.46
CA LEU A 141 17.38 -4.56 -16.57
C LEU A 141 18.32 -3.87 -17.57
N SER A 142 19.45 -4.52 -17.90
CA SER A 142 20.38 -3.98 -18.86
C SER A 142 19.71 -3.89 -20.25
N SER A 143 19.99 -2.81 -20.98
CA SER A 143 19.43 -2.56 -22.33
C SER A 143 19.74 -3.68 -23.32
N THR A 144 20.77 -4.47 -23.08
CA THR A 144 21.16 -5.63 -23.92
C THR A 144 20.11 -6.75 -23.90
N ASN A 145 19.38 -6.92 -22.80
CA ASN A 145 18.35 -7.98 -22.69
C ASN A 145 16.98 -7.57 -23.26
N ILE A 146 16.78 -6.30 -23.58
CA ILE A 146 15.51 -5.78 -24.09
C ILE A 146 15.47 -5.79 -25.63
N GLN A 147 16.63 -5.89 -26.29
CA GLN A 147 16.70 -5.91 -27.78
C GLN A 147 16.53 -7.31 -28.38
N THR A 148 16.54 -8.36 -27.56
CA THR A 148 16.43 -9.76 -28.02
C THR A 148 15.11 -10.42 -27.67
N ALA A 149 14.13 -9.69 -27.13
CA ALA A 149 12.76 -10.12 -26.84
C ALA A 149 11.74 -9.31 -27.63
#